data_7817aac70113284fd29e75802c4fef0e
#
_entry.id   7817aac70113284fd29e75802c4fef0e
#
_cell.length_a   1.000
_cell.length_b   1.000
_cell.length_c   1.000
_cell.angle_alpha   90.00
_cell.angle_beta   90.00
_cell.angle_gamma   90.00
#
_symmetry.space_group_name_H-M   'P 1'
#
loop_
_entity.id
_entity.type
_entity.pdbx_description
1 polymer ?
#
loop_
_entity_poly.entity_id
_entity_poly.type
_entity_poly.pdbx_seq_one_letter_code
_entity_poly.pdbx_strand_id
1 'polypeptide(L)'
;MKKGILNVLLVFALIAGLSVPSSMQVEAAAPTIKVHFIDVGQGDAIYIKAPSGEDILIDAGNKGKGKTVVNYLKKLKVKDIEIMIASHSDADNVGGLPEVMNNIKVKSLYAPKSTNTTAAYKNFVNTAKKKKLTIKTAKAGVKLPVKGVNAQFVGPVKTYGKTDRNNWSAVLHVAYKKNTFLFTGDAQTKAENDMIKAKKTLRADVLKVSTQGSKAATSKAFVNVVKPKYAIISVGKNGYGHPTSQTVNTLKKAKAKVYRTDRNKTVVVTGNGSSYSIGK
;
A
#
# COMPACT_ATOMS: atom_id res chain seq x y z
N MET A 1 -74.64 66.61 -25.12
CA MET A 1 -74.52 66.17 -23.72
C MET A 1 -74.65 64.68 -23.59
N LYS A 2 -73.60 63.95 -23.36
CA LYS A 2 -73.60 62.65 -22.65
C LYS A 2 -72.13 62.20 -22.50
N LYS A 3 -71.71 62.14 -21.26
CA LYS A 3 -70.35 61.78 -20.82
C LYS A 3 -70.18 60.27 -20.94
N GLY A 4 -69.13 59.79 -21.64
CA GLY A 4 -68.74 58.43 -21.67
C GLY A 4 -67.62 58.15 -20.62
N ILE A 5 -67.88 57.25 -19.74
CA ILE A 5 -66.95 56.82 -18.67
C ILE A 5 -66.02 55.78 -19.26
N LEU A 6 -64.72 56.05 -19.22
CA LEU A 6 -63.65 55.15 -19.62
C LEU A 6 -63.30 54.23 -18.45
N ASN A 7 -63.64 52.92 -18.55
CA ASN A 7 -63.24 51.94 -17.58
C ASN A 7 -61.81 51.45 -17.88
N VAL A 8 -60.87 51.77 -16.99
CA VAL A 8 -59.51 51.25 -17.01
C VAL A 8 -59.51 49.92 -16.23
N LEU A 9 -59.38 48.80 -16.95
CA LEU A 9 -59.15 47.46 -16.38
C LEU A 9 -57.66 47.32 -16.03
N LEU A 10 -57.35 47.34 -14.74
CA LEU A 10 -56.01 46.99 -14.26
C LEU A 10 -55.88 45.48 -14.26
N VAL A 11 -55.05 44.91 -15.15
CA VAL A 11 -54.66 43.50 -15.12
C VAL A 11 -53.47 43.36 -14.19
N PHE A 12 -53.70 42.78 -13.00
CA PHE A 12 -52.62 42.32 -12.12
C PHE A 12 -52.03 41.00 -12.67
N ALA A 13 -50.84 41.09 -13.27
CA ALA A 13 -50.06 39.89 -13.58
C ALA A 13 -49.39 39.33 -12.32
N LEU A 14 -49.92 38.24 -11.79
CA LEU A 14 -49.29 37.47 -10.73
C LEU A 14 -48.07 36.75 -11.32
N ILE A 15 -46.88 37.28 -11.08
CA ILE A 15 -45.63 36.56 -11.35
C ILE A 15 -45.42 35.53 -10.24
N ALA A 16 -45.89 34.30 -10.46
CA ALA A 16 -45.52 33.16 -9.62
C ALA A 16 -44.04 32.84 -9.84
N GLY A 17 -43.19 33.29 -8.93
CA GLY A 17 -41.78 32.97 -8.90
C GLY A 17 -41.60 31.44 -8.69
N LEU A 18 -41.37 30.70 -9.75
CA LEU A 18 -40.89 29.35 -9.69
C LEU A 18 -39.46 29.33 -9.11
N SER A 19 -39.36 29.18 -7.79
CA SER A 19 -38.09 28.83 -7.13
C SER A 19 -37.65 27.44 -7.63
N VAL A 20 -36.74 27.41 -8.59
CA VAL A 20 -36.07 26.17 -9.02
C VAL A 20 -35.24 25.70 -7.81
N PRO A 21 -35.48 24.50 -7.25
CA PRO A 21 -34.66 24.02 -6.17
C PRO A 21 -33.22 23.89 -6.72
N SER A 22 -32.27 24.60 -6.08
CA SER A 22 -30.84 24.41 -6.35
C SER A 22 -30.52 22.93 -6.17
N SER A 23 -30.22 22.23 -7.28
CA SER A 23 -29.72 20.88 -7.22
C SER A 23 -28.47 20.91 -6.34
N MET A 24 -28.53 20.30 -5.15
CA MET A 24 -27.35 20.03 -4.35
C MET A 24 -26.42 19.16 -5.21
N GLN A 25 -25.43 19.78 -5.83
CA GLN A 25 -24.32 19.05 -6.42
C GLN A 25 -23.64 18.30 -5.28
N VAL A 26 -23.86 17.00 -5.22
CA VAL A 26 -23.07 16.11 -4.38
C VAL A 26 -21.64 16.19 -4.91
N GLU A 27 -20.81 17.00 -4.26
CA GLU A 27 -19.40 17.11 -4.58
C GLU A 27 -18.78 15.71 -4.46
N ALA A 28 -18.35 15.16 -5.58
CA ALA A 28 -17.74 13.84 -5.59
C ALA A 28 -16.52 13.85 -4.67
N ALA A 29 -16.51 12.97 -3.67
CA ALA A 29 -15.40 12.88 -2.72
C ALA A 29 -14.07 12.80 -3.47
N ALA A 30 -13.12 13.66 -3.09
CA ALA A 30 -11.82 13.73 -3.74
C ALA A 30 -11.14 12.34 -3.77
N PRO A 31 -10.55 11.94 -4.90
CA PRO A 31 -9.90 10.64 -5.01
C PRO A 31 -8.83 10.43 -3.92
N THR A 32 -8.81 9.26 -3.34
CA THR A 32 -7.90 8.93 -2.24
C THR A 32 -7.06 7.70 -2.58
N ILE A 33 -5.83 7.64 -2.03
CA ILE A 33 -5.07 6.40 -1.94
C ILE A 33 -5.40 5.73 -0.60
N LYS A 34 -5.71 4.43 -0.63
CA LYS A 34 -5.90 3.64 0.60
C LYS A 34 -4.87 2.52 0.67
N VAL A 35 -4.17 2.44 1.78
CA VAL A 35 -3.16 1.40 2.04
C VAL A 35 -3.58 0.60 3.25
N HIS A 36 -3.83 -0.69 3.04
CA HIS A 36 -4.27 -1.62 4.07
C HIS A 36 -3.11 -2.54 4.45
N PHE A 37 -2.63 -2.42 5.68
CA PHE A 37 -1.66 -3.35 6.27
C PHE A 37 -2.46 -4.45 6.96
N ILE A 38 -2.68 -5.56 6.25
CA ILE A 38 -3.61 -6.62 6.64
C ILE A 38 -2.99 -7.46 7.76
N ASP A 39 -3.75 -7.70 8.84
CA ASP A 39 -3.32 -8.58 9.92
C ASP A 39 -3.33 -10.04 9.47
N VAL A 40 -2.18 -10.54 9.11
CA VAL A 40 -1.93 -11.96 8.76
C VAL A 40 -1.12 -12.68 9.85
N GLY A 41 -0.99 -12.07 11.04
CA GLY A 41 -0.06 -12.52 12.07
C GLY A 41 1.37 -12.13 11.70
N GLN A 42 2.33 -13.07 11.84
CA GLN A 42 3.72 -12.84 11.48
C GLN A 42 3.87 -12.88 9.95
N GLY A 43 4.48 -11.82 9.37
CA GLY A 43 4.69 -11.63 7.95
C GLY A 43 3.94 -10.42 7.38
N ASP A 44 4.05 -10.20 6.08
CA ASP A 44 3.48 -9.05 5.40
C ASP A 44 2.30 -9.43 4.50
N ALA A 45 1.29 -8.56 4.48
CA ALA A 45 0.27 -8.51 3.44
C ALA A 45 -0.23 -7.07 3.34
N ILE A 46 0.02 -6.42 2.21
CA ILE A 46 -0.30 -5.00 2.05
C ILE A 46 -1.10 -4.83 0.76
N TYR A 47 -2.29 -4.27 0.90
CA TYR A 47 -3.14 -3.93 -0.24
C TYR A 47 -3.22 -2.42 -0.41
N ILE A 48 -3.01 -1.95 -1.65
CA ILE A 48 -3.06 -0.54 -2.01
C ILE A 48 -4.15 -0.35 -3.04
N LYS A 49 -5.13 0.49 -2.73
CA LYS A 49 -6.12 1.00 -3.69
C LYS A 49 -5.66 2.36 -4.16
N ALA A 50 -5.27 2.46 -5.41
CA ALA A 50 -4.88 3.73 -6.04
C ALA A 50 -6.11 4.63 -6.26
N PRO A 51 -5.91 5.95 -6.39
CA PRO A 51 -7.01 6.88 -6.68
C PRO A 51 -7.72 6.61 -8.02
N SER A 52 -7.04 5.96 -8.95
CA SER A 52 -7.59 5.50 -10.23
C SER A 52 -8.53 4.30 -10.11
N GLY A 53 -8.56 3.66 -8.96
CA GLY A 53 -9.27 2.40 -8.74
C GLY A 53 -8.41 1.15 -9.04
N GLU A 54 -7.16 1.30 -9.51
CA GLU A 54 -6.24 0.17 -9.72
C GLU A 54 -5.67 -0.34 -8.40
N ASP A 55 -5.30 -1.62 -8.38
CA ASP A 55 -4.96 -2.37 -7.17
C ASP A 55 -3.52 -2.90 -7.19
N ILE A 56 -2.81 -2.73 -6.06
CA ILE A 56 -1.50 -3.36 -5.83
C ILE A 56 -1.62 -4.25 -4.58
N LEU A 57 -1.13 -5.48 -4.67
CA LEU A 57 -0.94 -6.35 -3.51
C LEU A 57 0.55 -6.65 -3.33
N ILE A 58 1.09 -6.38 -2.15
CA ILE A 58 2.46 -6.73 -1.76
C ILE A 58 2.37 -7.81 -0.70
N ASP A 59 2.87 -9.01 -1.02
CA ASP A 59 2.89 -10.18 -0.15
C ASP A 59 1.50 -10.65 0.33
N ALA A 60 1.44 -11.81 0.98
CA ALA A 60 0.19 -12.37 1.50
C ALA A 60 0.37 -13.25 2.75
N GLY A 61 1.45 -13.02 3.50
CA GLY A 61 1.75 -13.77 4.72
C GLY A 61 2.22 -15.21 4.46
N ASN A 62 2.27 -16.00 5.52
CA ASN A 62 2.60 -17.43 5.47
C ASN A 62 1.56 -18.26 4.69
N LYS A 63 1.96 -19.49 4.35
CA LYS A 63 1.01 -20.54 3.90
C LYS A 63 -0.16 -20.64 4.89
N GLY A 64 -1.41 -20.63 4.37
CA GLY A 64 -2.64 -20.59 5.17
C GLY A 64 -3.16 -19.18 5.48
N LYS A 65 -2.35 -18.14 5.33
CA LYS A 65 -2.80 -16.73 5.49
C LYS A 65 -3.36 -16.16 4.19
N GLY A 66 -3.07 -16.77 3.04
CA GLY A 66 -3.63 -16.36 1.76
C GLY A 66 -5.16 -16.31 1.77
N LYS A 67 -5.84 -17.26 2.43
CA LYS A 67 -7.31 -17.24 2.59
C LYS A 67 -7.80 -16.00 3.36
N THR A 68 -7.07 -15.58 4.40
CA THR A 68 -7.36 -14.34 5.13
C THR A 68 -7.29 -13.14 4.20
N VAL A 69 -6.24 -13.05 3.36
CA VAL A 69 -6.06 -11.98 2.39
C VAL A 69 -7.17 -12.01 1.34
N VAL A 70 -7.47 -13.19 0.75
CA VAL A 70 -8.56 -13.36 -0.23
C VAL A 70 -9.89 -12.90 0.35
N ASN A 71 -10.24 -13.33 1.55
CA ASN A 71 -11.50 -12.95 2.21
C ASN A 71 -11.55 -11.43 2.47
N TYR A 72 -10.43 -10.83 2.87
CA TYR A 72 -10.33 -9.39 3.07
C TYR A 72 -10.54 -8.62 1.76
N LEU A 73 -9.87 -9.01 0.68
CA LEU A 73 -10.01 -8.40 -0.63
C LEU A 73 -11.43 -8.56 -1.20
N LYS A 74 -12.06 -9.73 -1.01
CA LYS A 74 -13.47 -9.95 -1.41
C LYS A 74 -14.43 -9.03 -0.64
N LYS A 75 -14.23 -8.81 0.65
CA LYS A 75 -15.01 -7.83 1.44
C LYS A 75 -14.87 -6.41 0.88
N LEU A 76 -13.71 -6.06 0.36
CA LEU A 76 -13.45 -4.78 -0.33
C LEU A 76 -13.96 -4.77 -1.80
N LYS A 77 -14.62 -5.85 -2.26
CA LYS A 77 -15.14 -6.03 -3.61
C LYS A 77 -14.04 -5.92 -4.69
N VAL A 78 -12.80 -6.31 -4.36
CA VAL A 78 -11.68 -6.38 -5.32
C VAL A 78 -11.97 -7.50 -6.32
N LYS A 79 -12.03 -7.16 -7.60
CA LYS A 79 -12.32 -8.10 -8.71
C LYS A 79 -11.05 -8.69 -9.31
N ASP A 80 -10.04 -7.87 -9.48
CA ASP A 80 -8.71 -8.26 -9.98
C ASP A 80 -7.61 -7.43 -9.29
N ILE A 81 -6.37 -7.83 -9.46
CA ILE A 81 -5.18 -7.15 -8.94
C ILE A 81 -4.31 -6.79 -10.15
N GLU A 82 -4.13 -5.49 -10.40
CA GLU A 82 -3.30 -5.01 -11.51
C GLU A 82 -1.85 -5.44 -11.31
N ILE A 83 -1.36 -5.30 -10.07
CA ILE A 83 0.03 -5.61 -9.75
C ILE A 83 0.11 -6.39 -8.45
N MET A 84 0.67 -7.58 -8.54
CA MET A 84 1.09 -8.36 -7.38
C MET A 84 2.61 -8.28 -7.25
N ILE A 85 3.10 -8.11 -6.03
CA ILE A 85 4.53 -8.02 -5.72
C ILE A 85 4.85 -9.07 -4.65
N ALA A 86 5.80 -9.95 -4.94
CA ALA A 86 6.50 -10.71 -3.92
C ALA A 86 7.73 -9.90 -3.49
N SER A 87 7.75 -9.40 -2.26
CA SER A 87 8.84 -8.52 -1.80
C SER A 87 10.18 -9.25 -1.80
N HIS A 88 10.20 -10.48 -1.34
CA HIS A 88 11.36 -11.39 -1.36
C HIS A 88 10.88 -12.84 -1.27
N SER A 89 11.80 -13.81 -1.15
CA SER A 89 11.49 -15.23 -1.33
C SER A 89 11.14 -16.00 -0.05
N ASP A 90 11.02 -15.33 1.11
CA ASP A 90 10.77 -16.03 2.36
C ASP A 90 9.28 -16.33 2.59
N ALA A 91 9.03 -17.42 3.33
CA ALA A 91 7.71 -18.05 3.39
C ALA A 91 6.62 -17.19 4.04
N ASP A 92 6.99 -16.33 4.99
CA ASP A 92 6.07 -15.43 5.69
C ASP A 92 5.64 -14.20 4.86
N ASN A 93 6.15 -14.13 3.62
CA ASN A 93 5.79 -13.12 2.63
C ASN A 93 5.11 -13.75 1.42
N VAL A 94 5.75 -14.76 0.79
CA VAL A 94 5.21 -15.34 -0.45
C VAL A 94 4.23 -16.49 -0.22
N GLY A 95 4.17 -17.04 0.99
CA GLY A 95 3.45 -18.28 1.26
C GLY A 95 1.96 -18.25 0.97
N GLY A 96 1.32 -17.09 1.15
CA GLY A 96 -0.10 -16.88 0.88
C GLY A 96 -0.42 -16.46 -0.56
N LEU A 97 0.57 -16.00 -1.37
CA LEU A 97 0.34 -15.53 -2.73
C LEU A 97 -0.29 -16.57 -3.66
N PRO A 98 0.06 -17.88 -3.60
CA PRO A 98 -0.59 -18.92 -4.39
C PRO A 98 -2.11 -18.95 -4.19
N GLU A 99 -2.58 -18.83 -2.95
CA GLU A 99 -4.01 -18.80 -2.64
C GLU A 99 -4.70 -17.60 -3.27
N VAL A 100 -4.05 -16.41 -3.20
CA VAL A 100 -4.56 -15.19 -3.85
C VAL A 100 -4.63 -15.37 -5.37
N MET A 101 -3.57 -15.86 -6.02
CA MET A 101 -3.54 -16.11 -7.47
C MET A 101 -4.59 -17.14 -7.93
N ASN A 102 -4.97 -18.06 -7.06
CA ASN A 102 -6.00 -19.04 -7.37
C ASN A 102 -7.43 -18.49 -7.30
N ASN A 103 -7.66 -17.47 -6.50
CA ASN A 103 -8.99 -16.93 -6.19
C ASN A 103 -9.28 -15.56 -6.80
N ILE A 104 -8.25 -14.79 -7.15
CA ILE A 104 -8.37 -13.43 -7.70
C ILE A 104 -7.46 -13.33 -8.93
N LYS A 105 -7.98 -12.75 -10.01
CA LYS A 105 -7.21 -12.55 -11.24
C LYS A 105 -6.07 -11.55 -10.96
N VAL A 106 -4.84 -11.92 -11.33
CA VAL A 106 -3.65 -11.06 -11.27
C VAL A 106 -3.22 -10.72 -12.69
N LYS A 107 -2.99 -9.43 -12.98
CA LYS A 107 -2.60 -8.96 -14.32
C LYS A 107 -1.09 -8.92 -14.52
N SER A 108 -0.34 -8.53 -13.49
CA SER A 108 1.14 -8.49 -13.54
C SER A 108 1.74 -8.92 -12.23
N LEU A 109 2.84 -9.65 -12.30
CA LEU A 109 3.57 -10.16 -11.13
C LEU A 109 5.01 -9.68 -11.15
N TYR A 110 5.48 -9.14 -10.02
CA TYR A 110 6.85 -8.68 -9.83
C TYR A 110 7.51 -9.39 -8.65
N ALA A 111 8.77 -9.74 -8.79
CA ALA A 111 9.63 -10.22 -7.71
C ALA A 111 11.10 -9.86 -7.97
N PRO A 112 11.96 -9.73 -6.96
CA PRO A 112 13.39 -9.59 -7.15
C PRO A 112 13.99 -10.90 -7.72
N LYS A 113 15.22 -10.84 -8.24
CA LYS A 113 15.95 -12.03 -8.71
C LYS A 113 16.50 -12.90 -7.57
N SER A 114 15.80 -12.96 -6.44
CA SER A 114 16.12 -13.83 -5.32
C SER A 114 15.35 -15.13 -5.44
N THR A 115 16.00 -16.23 -5.14
CA THR A 115 15.38 -17.57 -5.14
C THR A 115 15.47 -18.21 -3.77
N ASN A 116 14.59 -19.17 -3.52
CA ASN A 116 14.59 -19.97 -2.30
C ASN A 116 14.27 -21.44 -2.63
N THR A 117 14.72 -22.35 -1.80
CA THR A 117 14.46 -23.80 -1.94
C THR A 117 13.24 -24.27 -1.14
N THR A 118 12.63 -23.39 -0.36
CA THR A 118 11.47 -23.72 0.49
C THR A 118 10.26 -24.14 -0.34
N ALA A 119 9.44 -25.00 0.24
CA ALA A 119 8.18 -25.44 -0.39
C ALA A 119 7.24 -24.24 -0.69
N ALA A 120 7.22 -23.22 0.17
CA ALA A 120 6.43 -22.02 -0.04
C ALA A 120 6.83 -21.27 -1.32
N TYR A 121 8.13 -21.04 -1.51
CA TYR A 121 8.65 -20.36 -2.71
C TYR A 121 8.44 -21.19 -3.98
N LYS A 122 8.73 -22.51 -3.92
CA LYS A 122 8.46 -23.40 -5.04
C LYS A 122 6.98 -23.39 -5.44
N ASN A 123 6.07 -23.43 -4.47
CA ASN A 123 4.63 -23.34 -4.73
C ASN A 123 4.23 -22.00 -5.35
N PHE A 124 4.79 -20.88 -4.88
CA PHE A 124 4.59 -19.56 -5.47
C PHE A 124 4.98 -19.53 -6.96
N VAL A 125 6.20 -19.98 -7.29
CA VAL A 125 6.70 -20.00 -8.68
C VAL A 125 5.86 -20.93 -9.56
N ASN A 126 5.55 -22.14 -9.08
CA ASN A 126 4.73 -23.11 -9.81
C ASN A 126 3.31 -22.59 -10.06
N THR A 127 2.71 -21.91 -9.08
CA THR A 127 1.38 -21.31 -9.23
C THR A 127 1.41 -20.16 -10.24
N ALA A 128 2.42 -19.30 -10.20
CA ALA A 128 2.61 -18.24 -11.19
C ALA A 128 2.69 -18.84 -12.61
N LYS A 129 3.48 -19.90 -12.79
CA LYS A 129 3.59 -20.62 -14.08
C LYS A 129 2.24 -21.20 -14.53
N LYS A 130 1.51 -21.89 -13.65
CA LYS A 130 0.18 -22.45 -13.95
C LYS A 130 -0.83 -21.36 -14.36
N LYS A 131 -0.73 -20.18 -13.75
CA LYS A 131 -1.56 -19.01 -14.09
C LYS A 131 -1.05 -18.20 -15.30
N LYS A 132 0.00 -18.69 -15.98
CA LYS A 132 0.64 -18.03 -17.13
C LYS A 132 1.13 -16.61 -16.80
N LEU A 133 1.52 -16.35 -15.55
CA LEU A 133 2.06 -15.09 -15.07
C LEU A 133 3.59 -15.10 -15.21
N THR A 134 4.12 -14.22 -16.05
CA THR A 134 5.56 -13.96 -16.12
C THR A 134 5.99 -13.13 -14.92
N ILE A 135 6.98 -13.61 -14.17
CA ILE A 135 7.55 -12.86 -13.04
C ILE A 135 8.50 -11.80 -13.59
N LYS A 136 8.06 -10.53 -13.54
CA LYS A 136 8.86 -9.37 -13.93
C LYS A 136 9.86 -9.01 -12.82
N THR A 137 11.06 -8.57 -13.19
CA THR A 137 12.08 -8.25 -12.20
C THR A 137 11.78 -6.95 -11.46
N ALA A 138 11.59 -7.05 -10.15
CA ALA A 138 11.57 -5.90 -9.23
C ALA A 138 13.00 -5.49 -8.89
N LYS A 139 13.43 -4.31 -9.32
CA LYS A 139 14.74 -3.71 -9.02
C LYS A 139 14.65 -2.19 -9.04
N ALA A 140 15.59 -1.53 -8.37
CA ALA A 140 15.65 -0.06 -8.34
C ALA A 140 15.55 0.54 -9.75
N GLY A 141 14.73 1.58 -9.89
CA GLY A 141 14.47 2.29 -11.14
C GLY A 141 13.27 1.79 -11.94
N VAL A 142 12.77 0.56 -11.71
CA VAL A 142 11.57 0.05 -12.39
C VAL A 142 10.33 0.77 -11.85
N LYS A 143 9.59 1.42 -12.74
CA LYS A 143 8.30 2.06 -12.44
C LYS A 143 7.15 1.08 -12.68
N LEU A 144 6.14 1.15 -11.84
CA LEU A 144 4.92 0.36 -11.99
C LEU A 144 3.88 1.15 -12.77
N PRO A 145 3.19 0.54 -13.75
CA PRO A 145 2.16 1.19 -14.56
C PRO A 145 0.83 1.24 -13.79
N VAL A 146 0.76 2.06 -12.75
CA VAL A 146 -0.46 2.30 -11.96
C VAL A 146 -0.86 3.75 -12.10
N LYS A 147 -2.08 3.99 -12.58
CA LYS A 147 -2.59 5.34 -12.81
C LYS A 147 -2.85 6.09 -11.51
N GLY A 148 -2.63 7.39 -11.54
CA GLY A 148 -2.92 8.28 -10.41
C GLY A 148 -1.90 8.27 -9.28
N VAL A 149 -0.84 7.44 -9.36
CA VAL A 149 0.27 7.39 -8.40
C VAL A 149 1.61 7.29 -9.13
N ASN A 150 2.67 7.76 -8.50
CA ASN A 150 4.04 7.46 -8.92
C ASN A 150 4.55 6.31 -8.04
N ALA A 151 4.59 5.10 -8.60
CA ALA A 151 5.04 3.89 -7.92
C ALA A 151 6.32 3.39 -8.57
N GLN A 152 7.43 3.33 -7.81
CA GLN A 152 8.74 2.93 -8.31
C GLN A 152 9.51 2.10 -7.30
N PHE A 153 10.15 1.04 -7.76
CA PHE A 153 11.10 0.31 -6.92
C PHE A 153 12.37 1.16 -6.70
N VAL A 154 12.74 1.31 -5.45
CA VAL A 154 13.98 1.99 -5.01
C VAL A 154 15.03 0.98 -4.52
N GLY A 155 14.67 -0.27 -4.34
CA GLY A 155 15.50 -1.43 -4.04
C GLY A 155 14.96 -2.71 -4.70
N PRO A 156 15.83 -3.75 -4.85
CA PRO A 156 17.26 -3.76 -4.59
C PRO A 156 18.05 -2.94 -5.61
N VAL A 157 19.13 -2.29 -5.14
CA VAL A 157 19.98 -1.44 -6.00
C VAL A 157 21.16 -2.18 -6.63
N LYS A 158 21.43 -3.39 -6.14
CA LYS A 158 22.49 -4.28 -6.63
C LYS A 158 22.13 -5.75 -6.40
N THR A 159 22.95 -6.65 -6.84
CA THR A 159 22.87 -8.08 -6.56
C THR A 159 23.39 -8.38 -5.17
N TYR A 160 22.69 -9.22 -4.42
CA TYR A 160 23.11 -9.74 -3.12
C TYR A 160 23.41 -11.24 -3.21
N GLY A 161 24.08 -11.80 -2.20
CA GLY A 161 24.37 -13.24 -2.13
C GLY A 161 23.08 -14.08 -2.07
N LYS A 162 23.15 -15.34 -2.49
CA LYS A 162 22.00 -16.27 -2.49
C LYS A 162 21.38 -16.46 -1.09
N THR A 163 22.21 -16.42 -0.05
CA THR A 163 21.78 -16.56 1.35
C THR A 163 21.29 -15.25 1.96
N ASP A 164 21.51 -14.13 1.30
CA ASP A 164 21.20 -12.77 1.77
C ASP A 164 19.81 -12.31 1.29
N ARG A 165 18.81 -13.21 1.44
CA ARG A 165 17.48 -13.07 0.83
C ARG A 165 16.75 -11.80 1.24
N ASN A 166 16.86 -11.39 2.49
CA ASN A 166 16.20 -10.20 2.99
C ASN A 166 16.67 -8.93 2.28
N ASN A 167 17.97 -8.82 1.98
CA ASN A 167 18.51 -7.65 1.26
C ASN A 167 18.13 -7.60 -0.23
N TRP A 168 17.57 -8.69 -0.77
CA TRP A 168 16.96 -8.69 -2.09
C TRP A 168 15.57 -8.05 -2.11
N SER A 169 15.01 -7.65 -0.97
CA SER A 169 13.64 -7.12 -0.89
C SER A 169 13.36 -6.04 -1.93
N ALA A 170 12.26 -6.20 -2.64
CA ALA A 170 11.71 -5.24 -3.58
C ALA A 170 11.15 -4.05 -2.78
N VAL A 171 11.97 -3.04 -2.54
CA VAL A 171 11.56 -1.84 -1.81
C VAL A 171 10.81 -0.92 -2.76
N LEU A 172 9.52 -0.67 -2.46
CA LEU A 172 8.63 0.12 -3.29
C LEU A 172 8.36 1.49 -2.64
N HIS A 173 8.59 2.57 -3.39
CA HIS A 173 8.15 3.92 -3.04
C HIS A 173 6.90 4.27 -3.85
N VAL A 174 5.86 4.75 -3.16
CA VAL A 174 4.61 5.20 -3.80
C VAL A 174 4.32 6.63 -3.38
N ALA A 175 4.03 7.49 -4.36
CA ALA A 175 3.64 8.87 -4.12
C ALA A 175 2.29 9.17 -4.80
N TYR A 176 1.37 9.76 -4.03
CA TYR A 176 0.13 10.36 -4.49
C TYR A 176 0.08 11.81 -4.05
N LYS A 177 0.27 12.74 -4.98
CA LYS A 177 0.43 14.17 -4.65
C LYS A 177 1.47 14.35 -3.53
N LYS A 178 1.10 14.91 -2.36
CA LYS A 178 1.99 15.07 -1.19
C LYS A 178 2.04 13.84 -0.27
N ASN A 179 1.20 12.82 -0.50
CA ASN A 179 1.22 11.60 0.30
C ASN A 179 2.27 10.62 -0.22
N THR A 180 3.16 10.15 0.66
CA THR A 180 4.27 9.27 0.29
C THR A 180 4.36 8.05 1.22
N PHE A 181 4.65 6.90 0.62
CA PHE A 181 4.71 5.61 1.29
C PHE A 181 5.98 4.87 0.87
N LEU A 182 6.62 4.20 1.81
CA LEU A 182 7.77 3.33 1.56
C LEU A 182 7.51 1.94 2.15
N PHE A 183 7.52 0.94 1.27
CA PHE A 183 7.32 -0.47 1.62
C PHE A 183 8.65 -1.20 1.47
N THR A 184 9.21 -1.66 2.58
CA THR A 184 10.60 -2.14 2.64
C THR A 184 10.75 -3.64 2.52
N GLY A 185 9.64 -4.41 2.54
CA GLY A 185 9.71 -5.85 2.73
C GLY A 185 10.56 -6.16 3.95
N ASP A 186 11.57 -6.98 3.78
CA ASP A 186 12.52 -7.37 4.84
C ASP A 186 13.95 -6.84 4.61
N ALA A 187 14.08 -5.75 3.82
CA ALA A 187 15.37 -5.11 3.58
C ALA A 187 16.09 -4.78 4.90
N GLN A 188 17.29 -5.29 5.08
CA GLN A 188 18.10 -5.09 6.28
C GLN A 188 19.06 -3.92 6.09
N THR A 189 19.80 -3.58 7.16
CA THR A 189 20.72 -2.43 7.22
C THR A 189 21.68 -2.35 6.04
N LYS A 190 22.10 -3.49 5.48
CA LYS A 190 22.96 -3.54 4.29
C LYS A 190 22.25 -2.95 3.07
N ALA A 191 21.03 -3.39 2.77
CA ALA A 191 20.25 -2.85 1.66
C ALA A 191 19.85 -1.40 1.91
N GLU A 192 19.52 -1.03 3.16
CA GLU A 192 19.24 0.36 3.54
C GLU A 192 20.42 1.28 3.21
N ASN A 193 21.63 0.90 3.63
CA ASN A 193 22.86 1.66 3.34
C ASN A 193 23.15 1.75 1.85
N ASP A 194 22.92 0.66 1.11
CA ASP A 194 23.13 0.65 -0.34
C ASP A 194 22.15 1.59 -1.06
N MET A 195 20.89 1.64 -0.64
CA MET A 195 19.90 2.58 -1.17
C MET A 195 20.24 4.04 -0.83
N ILE A 196 20.73 4.31 0.38
CA ILE A 196 21.19 5.65 0.81
C ILE A 196 22.40 6.09 -0.05
N LYS A 197 23.42 5.22 -0.17
CA LYS A 197 24.61 5.50 -1.01
C LYS A 197 24.24 5.73 -2.47
N ALA A 198 23.28 5.00 -2.99
CA ALA A 198 22.75 5.15 -4.34
C ALA A 198 21.78 6.34 -4.49
N LYS A 199 21.65 7.19 -3.48
CA LYS A 199 20.81 8.41 -3.47
C LYS A 199 19.38 8.16 -3.96
N LYS A 200 18.78 7.02 -3.56
CA LYS A 200 17.39 6.70 -3.94
C LYS A 200 16.40 7.60 -3.20
N THR A 201 15.23 7.80 -3.80
CA THR A 201 14.12 8.56 -3.17
C THR A 201 13.52 7.72 -2.06
N LEU A 202 13.99 7.94 -0.81
CA LEU A 202 13.57 7.16 0.36
C LEU A 202 12.63 7.93 1.28
N ARG A 203 12.54 9.27 1.15
CA ARG A 203 11.68 10.07 2.00
C ARG A 203 10.23 9.65 1.82
N ALA A 204 9.58 9.31 2.94
CA ALA A 204 8.19 8.90 2.96
C ALA A 204 7.53 9.21 4.30
N ASP A 205 6.30 9.72 4.27
CA ASP A 205 5.53 10.01 5.47
C ASP A 205 5.03 8.74 6.17
N VAL A 206 4.77 7.67 5.41
CA VAL A 206 4.33 6.37 5.91
C VAL A 206 5.39 5.32 5.58
N LEU A 207 5.95 4.70 6.60
CA LEU A 207 6.94 3.64 6.48
C LEU A 207 6.34 2.29 6.90
N LYS A 208 6.31 1.29 6.02
CA LYS A 208 6.24 -0.11 6.45
C LYS A 208 7.60 -0.48 7.01
N VAL A 209 7.64 -0.82 8.28
CA VAL A 209 8.86 -1.14 9.01
C VAL A 209 9.40 -2.49 8.56
N SER A 210 10.68 -2.55 8.25
CA SER A 210 11.32 -3.73 7.70
C SER A 210 11.40 -4.88 8.71
N THR A 211 11.39 -6.11 8.19
CA THR A 211 11.62 -7.37 8.94
C THR A 211 10.83 -7.41 10.26
N GLN A 212 9.54 -7.06 10.19
CA GLN A 212 8.59 -7.04 11.32
C GLN A 212 9.13 -6.32 12.57
N GLY A 213 10.06 -5.36 12.40
CA GLY A 213 10.68 -4.61 13.48
C GLY A 213 11.91 -5.28 14.11
N SER A 214 12.63 -6.13 13.37
CA SER A 214 13.92 -6.70 13.77
C SER A 214 14.97 -5.62 14.00
N LYS A 215 15.90 -5.90 14.93
CA LYS A 215 17.10 -5.06 15.15
C LYS A 215 18.08 -5.07 13.97
N ALA A 216 17.97 -6.00 13.04
CA ALA A 216 18.81 -6.10 11.85
C ALA A 216 18.44 -5.09 10.75
N ALA A 217 17.35 -4.35 10.94
CA ALA A 217 16.80 -3.42 9.96
C ALA A 217 16.29 -2.13 10.62
N THR A 218 15.79 -1.21 9.80
CA THR A 218 15.23 0.08 10.25
C THR A 218 16.25 0.86 11.08
N SER A 219 17.47 0.94 10.53
CA SER A 219 18.61 1.61 11.15
C SER A 219 18.33 3.10 11.39
N LYS A 220 19.00 3.68 12.39
CA LYS A 220 18.92 5.13 12.66
C LYS A 220 19.24 5.97 11.41
N ALA A 221 20.27 5.56 10.65
CA ALA A 221 20.63 6.23 9.40
C ALA A 221 19.49 6.20 8.40
N PHE A 222 18.86 5.05 8.21
CA PHE A 222 17.73 4.89 7.30
C PHE A 222 16.52 5.73 7.75
N VAL A 223 16.14 5.65 9.02
CA VAL A 223 15.03 6.42 9.57
C VAL A 223 15.25 7.93 9.44
N ASN A 224 16.48 8.41 9.61
CA ASN A 224 16.85 9.82 9.44
C ASN A 224 16.69 10.30 7.98
N VAL A 225 16.87 9.41 7.00
CA VAL A 225 16.67 9.73 5.57
C VAL A 225 15.18 9.64 5.20
N VAL A 226 14.48 8.60 5.66
CA VAL A 226 13.05 8.40 5.39
C VAL A 226 12.19 9.47 6.07
N LYS A 227 12.51 9.84 7.30
CA LYS A 227 11.78 10.82 8.15
C LYS A 227 10.27 10.52 8.23
N PRO A 228 9.88 9.31 8.65
CA PRO A 228 8.48 8.92 8.64
C PRO A 228 7.67 9.67 9.72
N LYS A 229 6.43 10.06 9.39
CA LYS A 229 5.43 10.52 10.34
C LYS A 229 4.71 9.34 11.00
N TYR A 230 4.52 8.28 10.22
CA TYR A 230 3.83 7.04 10.62
C TYR A 230 4.69 5.84 10.26
N ALA A 231 4.82 4.93 11.20
CA ALA A 231 5.54 3.67 11.04
C ALA A 231 4.60 2.50 11.32
N ILE A 232 4.41 1.63 10.35
CA ILE A 232 3.52 0.48 10.47
C ILE A 232 4.36 -0.79 10.54
N ILE A 233 4.16 -1.56 11.60
CA ILE A 233 4.85 -2.84 11.83
C ILE A 233 3.84 -3.96 11.61
N SER A 234 3.96 -4.69 10.50
CA SER A 234 3.24 -5.94 10.30
C SER A 234 3.91 -7.01 11.14
N VAL A 235 3.24 -7.47 12.18
CA VAL A 235 3.81 -8.42 13.15
C VAL A 235 2.69 -9.19 13.84
N GLY A 236 2.95 -10.43 14.18
CA GLY A 236 2.07 -11.26 14.99
C GLY A 236 2.82 -11.92 16.15
N LYS A 237 2.16 -12.87 16.83
CA LYS A 237 2.83 -13.71 17.82
C LYS A 237 4.01 -14.42 17.17
N ASN A 238 5.21 -14.27 17.72
CA ASN A 238 6.44 -14.81 17.19
C ASN A 238 7.45 -15.16 18.29
N GLY A 239 8.40 -16.05 17.97
CA GLY A 239 9.52 -16.41 18.85
C GLY A 239 10.79 -15.60 18.60
N TYR A 240 10.78 -14.61 17.66
CA TYR A 240 11.96 -13.82 17.28
C TYR A 240 12.16 -12.58 18.16
N GLY A 241 11.21 -12.28 19.04
CA GLY A 241 11.24 -11.06 19.86
C GLY A 241 10.92 -9.80 19.04
N HIS A 242 10.22 -9.93 17.89
CA HIS A 242 9.81 -8.81 17.07
C HIS A 242 8.46 -8.22 17.52
N PRO A 243 8.28 -6.87 17.42
CA PRO A 243 9.33 -5.91 17.14
C PRO A 243 10.25 -5.73 18.34
N THR A 244 11.53 -5.53 18.08
CA THR A 244 12.51 -5.27 19.14
C THR A 244 12.30 -3.88 19.74
N SER A 245 12.60 -3.73 21.05
CA SER A 245 12.56 -2.42 21.71
C SER A 245 13.49 -1.41 21.05
N GLN A 246 14.64 -1.86 20.54
CA GLN A 246 15.59 -1.03 19.80
C GLN A 246 14.94 -0.37 18.60
N THR A 247 14.25 -1.15 17.75
CA THR A 247 13.57 -0.62 16.54
C THR A 247 12.45 0.34 16.91
N VAL A 248 11.61 -0.04 17.88
CA VAL A 248 10.51 0.83 18.36
C VAL A 248 11.05 2.14 18.91
N ASN A 249 12.12 2.11 19.70
CA ASN A 249 12.74 3.30 20.27
C ASN A 249 13.39 4.19 19.16
N THR A 250 14.01 3.60 18.14
CA THR A 250 14.55 4.34 16.99
C THR A 250 13.44 5.13 16.29
N LEU A 251 12.29 4.51 16.04
CA LEU A 251 11.13 5.16 15.42
C LEU A 251 10.53 6.25 16.32
N LYS A 252 10.38 6.00 17.62
CA LYS A 252 9.87 6.98 18.57
C LYS A 252 10.79 8.20 18.69
N LYS A 253 12.13 8.00 18.74
CA LYS A 253 13.12 9.09 18.75
C LYS A 253 13.04 9.96 17.48
N ALA A 254 12.66 9.37 16.35
CA ALA A 254 12.36 10.08 15.11
C ALA A 254 10.97 10.73 15.10
N LYS A 255 10.23 10.71 16.21
CA LYS A 255 8.87 11.24 16.38
C LYS A 255 7.81 10.57 15.48
N ALA A 256 8.07 9.35 14.97
CA ALA A 256 7.10 8.60 14.22
C ALA A 256 6.01 8.01 15.13
N LYS A 257 4.74 8.13 14.71
CA LYS A 257 3.64 7.40 15.37
C LYS A 257 3.68 5.95 14.91
N VAL A 258 3.85 5.03 15.87
CA VAL A 258 4.01 3.59 15.59
C VAL A 258 2.68 2.87 15.74
N TYR A 259 2.29 2.12 14.70
CA TYR A 259 1.15 1.20 14.70
C TYR A 259 1.66 -0.23 14.47
N ARG A 260 0.97 -1.23 15.06
CA ARG A 260 1.36 -2.64 14.98
C ARG A 260 0.14 -3.49 14.71
N THR A 261 0.22 -4.42 13.76
CA THR A 261 -0.94 -5.27 13.41
C THR A 261 -1.36 -6.21 14.54
N ASP A 262 -0.43 -6.68 15.37
CA ASP A 262 -0.76 -7.50 16.55
C ASP A 262 -1.58 -6.78 17.64
N ARG A 263 -1.54 -5.44 17.66
CA ARG A 263 -2.29 -4.60 18.61
C ARG A 263 -3.46 -3.87 17.96
N ASN A 264 -3.27 -3.39 16.75
CA ASN A 264 -4.23 -2.55 16.04
C ASN A 264 -5.08 -3.34 15.04
N LYS A 265 -4.81 -4.66 14.86
CA LYS A 265 -5.39 -5.46 13.77
C LYS A 265 -4.98 -4.88 12.41
N THR A 266 -5.80 -5.06 11.38
CA THR A 266 -5.54 -4.42 10.09
C THR A 266 -5.52 -2.90 10.26
N VAL A 267 -4.42 -2.27 9.83
CA VAL A 267 -4.27 -0.81 9.86
C VAL A 267 -4.53 -0.26 8.46
N VAL A 268 -5.42 0.73 8.35
CA VAL A 268 -5.74 1.36 7.07
C VAL A 268 -5.28 2.81 7.09
N VAL A 269 -4.40 3.17 6.16
CA VAL A 269 -3.94 4.55 5.97
C VAL A 269 -4.59 5.10 4.70
N THR A 270 -5.39 6.16 4.85
CA THR A 270 -6.01 6.86 3.72
C THR A 270 -5.31 8.19 3.52
N GLY A 271 -4.85 8.45 2.29
CA GLY A 271 -4.27 9.73 1.87
C GLY A 271 -5.17 10.44 0.87
N ASN A 272 -5.49 11.71 1.10
CA ASN A 272 -6.30 12.52 0.18
C ASN A 272 -5.45 13.39 -0.76
N GLY A 273 -4.13 13.22 -0.73
CA GLY A 273 -3.17 14.00 -1.49
C GLY A 273 -2.49 15.12 -0.69
N SER A 274 -2.99 15.47 0.50
CA SER A 274 -2.40 16.49 1.38
C SER A 274 -2.25 16.03 2.82
N SER A 275 -3.19 15.23 3.31
CA SER A 275 -3.24 14.74 4.69
C SER A 275 -3.46 13.23 4.73
N TYR A 276 -3.38 12.66 5.94
CA TYR A 276 -3.61 11.25 6.19
C TYR A 276 -4.66 11.07 7.27
N SER A 277 -5.51 10.05 7.12
CA SER A 277 -6.28 9.47 8.20
C SER A 277 -5.88 8.00 8.40
N ILE A 278 -5.88 7.57 9.67
CA ILE A 278 -5.53 6.18 10.01
C ILE A 278 -6.71 5.57 10.75
N GLY A 279 -7.24 4.49 10.18
CA GLY A 279 -8.35 3.69 10.70
C GLY A 279 -7.93 2.25 10.99
N LYS A 280 -8.89 1.50 11.48
CA LYS A 280 -8.81 0.04 11.69
C LYS A 280 -9.65 -0.67 10.66
#